data_2f124292438f92bc35952983701e5adf
#
_entry.id   2f124292438f92bc35952983701e5adf
#
_cell.length_a   1.000
_cell.length_b   1.000
_cell.length_c   1.000
_cell.angle_alpha   90.00
_cell.angle_beta   90.00
_cell.angle_gamma   90.00
#
_symmetry.space_group_name_H-M   'P 1'
#
loop_
_entity.id
_entity.type
_entity.pdbx_description
1 polymer ?
#
loop_
_entity_poly.entity_id
_entity_poly.type
_entity_poly.pdbx_seq_one_letter_code
_entity_poly.pdbx_strand_id
1 'polypeptide(L)'
;IMELVSPLGGVYQAGTLSGNPVAMAAGMAQLSILREHPQYYEDLNRKGDWFYGQIQRLLEERGKPWQVNHVGSLGCLYFTEQIVEDYQSAKTSDTSFFAKYFNFMLAQGIYLAPSQFEAMFLSVAHTQEMLQKTLERITTFLQKI
;
A
#
# COMPACT_ATOMS: atom_id res chain seq x y z
N ILE A 1 6.49 -23.07 23.20
CA ILE A 1 6.86 -21.73 22.69
C ILE A 1 7.16 -20.78 23.85
N MET A 2 6.29 -20.66 24.85
CA MET A 2 6.50 -19.72 25.96
C MET A 2 7.75 -20.02 26.80
N GLU A 3 8.19 -21.26 26.88
CA GLU A 3 9.43 -21.66 27.57
C GLU A 3 10.70 -21.10 26.89
N LEU A 4 10.61 -20.68 25.62
CA LEU A 4 11.70 -20.02 24.91
C LEU A 4 11.82 -18.53 25.23
N VAL A 5 10.76 -17.93 25.82
CA VAL A 5 10.71 -16.50 26.13
C VAL A 5 11.27 -16.25 27.54
N SER A 6 12.03 -15.15 27.67
CA SER A 6 12.55 -14.68 28.96
C SER A 6 11.41 -14.52 30.00
N PRO A 7 11.62 -14.89 31.30
CA PRO A 7 12.90 -15.27 31.92
C PRO A 7 13.26 -16.75 31.79
N LEU A 8 12.35 -17.61 31.28
CA LEU A 8 12.59 -19.05 31.20
C LEU A 8 13.56 -19.41 30.06
N GLY A 9 13.42 -18.73 28.93
CA GLY A 9 14.27 -18.95 27.75
C GLY A 9 15.10 -17.71 27.38
N GLY A 10 15.90 -17.84 26.31
CA GLY A 10 16.81 -16.80 25.87
C GLY A 10 16.19 -15.72 24.94
N VAL A 11 14.92 -15.85 24.56
CA VAL A 11 14.25 -14.88 23.67
C VAL A 11 13.69 -13.73 24.51
N TYR A 12 14.24 -12.55 24.32
CA TYR A 12 13.75 -11.33 24.99
C TYR A 12 12.51 -10.78 24.24
N GLN A 13 11.47 -10.49 25.02
CA GLN A 13 10.26 -9.83 24.56
C GLN A 13 9.92 -8.66 25.47
N ALA A 14 9.81 -7.48 24.91
CA ALA A 14 9.36 -6.28 25.63
C ALA A 14 8.46 -5.42 24.73
N GLY A 15 7.56 -4.70 25.36
CA GLY A 15 6.67 -3.75 24.69
C GLY A 15 6.39 -2.58 25.62
N THR A 16 7.17 -1.50 25.48
CA THR A 16 7.10 -0.32 26.38
C THR A 16 5.73 0.35 26.39
N LEU A 17 4.96 0.24 25.29
CA LEU A 17 3.61 0.79 25.17
C LEU A 17 2.52 -0.27 25.38
N SER A 18 2.87 -1.54 25.65
CA SER A 18 1.87 -2.57 25.97
C SER A 18 1.11 -2.20 27.23
N GLY A 19 -0.22 -2.05 27.13
CA GLY A 19 -1.08 -1.62 28.24
C GLY A 19 -0.98 -0.13 28.59
N ASN A 20 -0.26 0.69 27.81
CA ASN A 20 -0.26 2.13 28.04
C ASN A 20 -1.67 2.71 27.92
N PRO A 21 -2.19 3.45 28.94
CA PRO A 21 -3.58 3.89 28.95
C PRO A 21 -3.98 4.75 27.75
N VAL A 22 -3.08 5.62 27.27
CA VAL A 22 -3.36 6.49 26.11
C VAL A 22 -3.42 5.65 24.83
N ALA A 23 -2.49 4.72 24.64
CA ALA A 23 -2.51 3.81 23.49
C ALA A 23 -3.75 2.92 23.49
N MET A 24 -4.17 2.41 24.66
CA MET A 24 -5.37 1.60 24.79
C MET A 24 -6.63 2.42 24.48
N ALA A 25 -6.73 3.65 25.01
CA ALA A 25 -7.87 4.53 24.75
C ALA A 25 -7.96 4.90 23.26
N ALA A 26 -6.83 5.22 22.60
CA ALA A 26 -6.78 5.52 21.17
C ALA A 26 -7.19 4.29 20.33
N GLY A 27 -6.67 3.11 20.68
CA GLY A 27 -7.04 1.86 19.99
C GLY A 27 -8.53 1.53 20.16
N MET A 28 -9.08 1.69 21.35
CA MET A 28 -10.53 1.50 21.60
C MET A 28 -11.37 2.47 20.78
N ALA A 29 -11.00 3.75 20.72
CA ALA A 29 -11.70 4.76 19.93
C ALA A 29 -11.70 4.40 18.43
N GLN A 30 -10.55 4.02 17.88
CA GLN A 30 -10.44 3.62 16.49
C GLN A 30 -11.28 2.37 16.18
N LEU A 31 -11.18 1.33 17.00
CA LEU A 31 -11.95 0.09 16.82
C LEU A 31 -13.45 0.32 16.96
N SER A 32 -13.88 1.22 17.86
CA SER A 32 -15.30 1.59 18.01
C SER A 32 -15.82 2.25 16.75
N ILE A 33 -15.07 3.22 16.17
CA ILE A 33 -15.44 3.87 14.91
C ILE A 33 -15.57 2.84 13.78
N LEU A 34 -14.62 1.93 13.64
CA LEU A 34 -14.66 0.90 12.60
C LEU A 34 -15.83 -0.07 12.80
N ARG A 35 -16.17 -0.42 14.04
CA ARG A 35 -17.32 -1.27 14.37
C ARG A 35 -18.66 -0.59 14.10
N GLU A 36 -18.76 0.70 14.37
CA GLU A 36 -19.96 1.51 14.16
C GLU A 36 -20.19 1.85 12.68
N HIS A 37 -19.13 1.79 11.88
CA HIS A 37 -19.14 2.11 10.44
C HIS A 37 -18.60 0.95 9.59
N PRO A 38 -19.22 -0.23 9.60
CA PRO A 38 -18.76 -1.39 8.82
C PRO A 38 -18.71 -1.12 7.31
N GLN A 39 -19.51 -0.16 6.82
CA GLN A 39 -19.50 0.28 5.43
C GLN A 39 -18.13 0.83 4.98
N TYR A 40 -17.26 1.26 5.88
CA TYR A 40 -15.91 1.72 5.53
C TYR A 40 -15.08 0.63 4.85
N TYR A 41 -15.26 -0.62 5.27
CA TYR A 41 -14.54 -1.75 4.65
C TYR A 41 -15.01 -1.99 3.22
N GLU A 42 -16.32 -1.97 3.00
CA GLU A 42 -16.89 -2.14 1.66
C GLU A 42 -16.50 -0.98 0.74
N ASP A 43 -16.56 0.25 1.25
CA ASP A 43 -16.18 1.45 0.50
C ASP A 43 -14.68 1.43 0.15
N LEU A 44 -13.82 1.01 1.07
CA LEU A 44 -12.38 0.87 0.82
C LEU A 44 -12.09 -0.20 -0.21
N ASN A 45 -12.75 -1.37 -0.14
CA ASN A 45 -12.58 -2.43 -1.12
C ASN A 45 -12.99 -1.95 -2.52
N ARG A 46 -14.18 -1.37 -2.67
CA ARG A 46 -14.63 -0.80 -3.96
C ARG A 46 -13.67 0.25 -4.50
N LYS A 47 -13.19 1.13 -3.62
CA LYS A 47 -12.24 2.19 -3.96
C LYS A 47 -10.91 1.62 -4.44
N GLY A 48 -10.41 0.57 -3.76
CA GLY A 48 -9.18 -0.13 -4.14
C GLY A 48 -9.33 -0.86 -5.47
N ASP A 49 -10.37 -1.67 -5.61
CA ASP A 49 -10.66 -2.41 -6.86
C ASP A 49 -10.75 -1.46 -8.06
N TRP A 50 -11.44 -0.33 -7.88
CA TRP A 50 -11.51 0.69 -8.93
C TRP A 50 -10.14 1.29 -9.22
N PHE A 51 -9.42 1.77 -8.20
CA PHE A 51 -8.16 2.51 -8.38
C PHE A 51 -7.07 1.64 -8.99
N TYR A 52 -6.82 0.46 -8.42
CA TYR A 52 -5.80 -0.46 -8.93
C TYR A 52 -6.20 -1.06 -10.27
N GLY A 53 -7.50 -1.31 -10.49
CA GLY A 53 -8.01 -1.71 -11.79
C GLY A 53 -7.81 -0.66 -12.88
N GLN A 54 -7.91 0.65 -12.55
CA GLN A 54 -7.55 1.71 -13.50
C GLN A 54 -6.05 1.74 -13.80
N ILE A 55 -5.18 1.53 -12.81
CA ILE A 55 -3.74 1.44 -13.06
C ILE A 55 -3.44 0.27 -13.99
N GLN A 56 -4.00 -0.90 -13.71
CA GLN A 56 -3.83 -2.08 -14.57
C GLN A 56 -4.23 -1.80 -16.03
N ARG A 57 -5.40 -1.20 -16.26
CA ARG A 57 -5.86 -0.81 -17.59
C ARG A 57 -4.91 0.17 -18.29
N LEU A 58 -4.42 1.18 -17.56
CA LEU A 58 -3.46 2.14 -18.10
C LEU A 58 -2.16 1.46 -18.56
N LEU A 59 -1.70 0.45 -17.85
CA LEU A 59 -0.52 -0.33 -18.23
C LEU A 59 -0.79 -1.16 -19.49
N GLU A 60 -1.92 -1.86 -19.54
CA GLU A 60 -2.34 -2.66 -20.70
C GLU A 60 -2.49 -1.82 -21.96
N GLU A 61 -3.20 -0.67 -21.89
CA GLU A 61 -3.39 0.26 -23.00
C GLU A 61 -2.07 0.81 -23.56
N ARG A 62 -1.03 0.84 -22.72
CA ARG A 62 0.31 1.33 -23.11
C ARG A 62 1.32 0.23 -23.39
N GLY A 63 0.87 -1.03 -23.40
CA GLY A 63 1.73 -2.18 -23.63
C GLY A 63 2.85 -2.31 -22.61
N LYS A 64 2.64 -1.86 -21.36
CA LYS A 64 3.61 -2.00 -20.28
C LYS A 64 3.37 -3.32 -19.54
N PRO A 65 4.38 -4.23 -19.51
CA PRO A 65 4.21 -5.57 -18.95
C PRO A 65 4.38 -5.61 -17.41
N TRP A 66 4.11 -4.49 -16.75
CA TRP A 66 4.29 -4.37 -15.31
C TRP A 66 3.10 -4.92 -14.53
N GLN A 67 3.33 -5.26 -13.27
CA GLN A 67 2.36 -5.97 -12.44
C GLN A 67 1.70 -5.06 -11.42
N VAL A 68 0.39 -5.19 -11.26
CA VAL A 68 -0.36 -4.53 -10.18
C VAL A 68 -0.97 -5.62 -9.32
N ASN A 69 -0.52 -5.72 -8.08
CA ASN A 69 -1.12 -6.63 -7.10
C ASN A 69 -1.91 -5.81 -6.09
N HIS A 70 -3.14 -6.24 -5.78
CA HIS A 70 -3.92 -5.58 -4.73
C HIS A 70 -4.85 -6.54 -4.01
N VAL A 71 -5.17 -6.19 -2.78
CA VAL A 71 -6.23 -6.79 -1.96
C VAL A 71 -6.99 -5.66 -1.28
N GLY A 72 -8.24 -5.45 -1.68
CA GLY A 72 -9.03 -4.32 -1.22
C GLY A 72 -8.29 -2.99 -1.42
N SER A 73 -8.09 -2.24 -0.35
CA SER A 73 -7.44 -0.92 -0.38
C SER A 73 -5.91 -0.95 -0.33
N LEU A 74 -5.32 -2.13 -0.24
CA LEU A 74 -3.87 -2.36 -0.20
C LEU A 74 -3.39 -2.79 -1.58
N GLY A 75 -2.36 -2.16 -2.14
CA GLY A 75 -1.82 -2.58 -3.43
C GLY A 75 -0.40 -2.12 -3.69
N CYS A 76 0.21 -2.68 -4.72
CA CYS A 76 1.55 -2.36 -5.16
C CYS A 76 1.65 -2.40 -6.69
N LEU A 77 2.40 -1.47 -7.27
CA LEU A 77 2.80 -1.47 -8.67
C LEU A 77 4.25 -1.94 -8.74
N TYR A 78 4.49 -3.06 -9.40
CA TYR A 78 5.82 -3.64 -9.59
C TYR A 78 6.31 -3.41 -11.03
N PHE A 79 7.49 -2.82 -11.15
CA PHE A 79 8.13 -2.58 -12.45
C PHE A 79 8.90 -3.82 -12.92
N THR A 80 8.19 -4.91 -13.14
CA THR A 80 8.71 -6.19 -13.64
C THR A 80 7.71 -6.84 -14.60
N GLU A 81 8.22 -7.62 -15.55
CA GLU A 81 7.42 -8.44 -16.47
C GLU A 81 7.02 -9.79 -15.85
N GLN A 82 7.66 -10.17 -14.74
CA GLN A 82 7.37 -11.44 -14.07
C GLN A 82 6.10 -11.32 -13.22
N ILE A 83 5.31 -12.39 -13.17
CA ILE A 83 4.20 -12.49 -12.23
C ILE A 83 4.77 -12.47 -10.81
N VAL A 84 4.25 -11.55 -9.98
CA VAL A 84 4.71 -11.36 -8.60
C VAL A 84 3.80 -12.11 -7.65
N GLU A 85 4.33 -13.20 -7.11
CA GLU A 85 3.62 -14.09 -6.16
C GLU A 85 4.33 -14.18 -4.80
N ASP A 86 5.62 -13.84 -4.77
CA ASP A 86 6.47 -13.94 -3.59
C ASP A 86 7.56 -12.85 -3.59
N TYR A 87 8.39 -12.88 -2.54
CA TYR A 87 9.51 -11.93 -2.41
C TYR A 87 10.56 -12.09 -3.51
N GLN A 88 10.82 -13.30 -4.00
CA GLN A 88 11.84 -13.53 -5.03
C GLN A 88 11.40 -12.95 -6.37
N SER A 89 10.14 -13.15 -6.75
CA SER A 89 9.57 -12.53 -7.95
C SER A 89 9.44 -11.01 -7.80
N ALA A 90 9.08 -10.49 -6.63
CA ALA A 90 9.05 -9.05 -6.36
C ALA A 90 10.44 -8.40 -6.55
N LYS A 91 11.52 -9.08 -6.16
CA LYS A 91 12.92 -8.61 -6.34
C LYS A 91 13.36 -8.43 -7.78
N THR A 92 12.64 -8.98 -8.75
CA THR A 92 12.93 -8.77 -10.17
C THR A 92 12.53 -7.36 -10.65
N SER A 93 11.87 -6.58 -9.81
CA SER A 93 11.45 -5.22 -10.14
C SER A 93 12.64 -4.27 -10.34
N ASP A 94 12.53 -3.40 -11.35
CA ASP A 94 13.51 -2.33 -11.58
C ASP A 94 13.36 -1.21 -10.54
N THR A 95 14.16 -1.31 -9.48
CA THR A 95 14.16 -0.33 -8.39
C THR A 95 14.67 1.05 -8.83
N SER A 96 15.52 1.12 -9.87
CA SER A 96 16.00 2.39 -10.43
C SER A 96 14.87 3.09 -11.19
N PHE A 97 14.03 2.32 -11.87
CA PHE A 97 12.85 2.85 -12.53
C PHE A 97 11.80 3.28 -11.50
N PHE A 98 11.60 2.49 -10.45
CA PHE A 98 10.73 2.89 -9.32
C PHE A 98 11.18 4.23 -8.72
N ALA A 99 12.48 4.44 -8.52
CA ALA A 99 12.98 5.70 -8.00
C ALA A 99 12.63 6.90 -8.90
N LYS A 100 12.68 6.73 -10.24
CA LYS A 100 12.22 7.76 -11.20
C LYS A 100 10.73 8.04 -11.07
N TYR A 101 9.93 6.98 -10.98
CA TYR A 101 8.49 7.08 -10.77
C TYR A 101 8.16 7.77 -9.45
N PHE A 102 8.76 7.35 -8.36
CA PHE A 102 8.57 7.95 -7.03
C PHE A 102 8.88 9.44 -7.03
N ASN A 103 10.06 9.83 -7.54
CA ASN A 103 10.46 11.24 -7.58
C ASN A 103 9.55 12.08 -8.49
N PHE A 104 9.09 11.52 -9.61
CA PHE A 104 8.11 12.20 -10.45
C PHE A 104 6.80 12.42 -9.69
N MET A 105 6.24 11.39 -9.06
CA MET A 105 4.98 11.48 -8.30
C MET A 105 5.12 12.47 -7.13
N LEU A 106 6.24 12.46 -6.42
CA LEU A 106 6.52 13.39 -5.34
C LEU A 106 6.54 14.85 -5.84
N ALA A 107 7.20 15.11 -6.98
CA ALA A 107 7.21 16.43 -7.62
C ALA A 107 5.82 16.89 -8.10
N GLN A 108 4.88 15.96 -8.29
CA GLN A 108 3.48 16.25 -8.60
C GLN A 108 2.59 16.39 -7.35
N GLY A 109 3.19 16.37 -6.15
CA GLY A 109 2.49 16.49 -4.87
C GLY A 109 1.83 15.19 -4.40
N ILE A 110 2.26 14.04 -4.92
CA ILE A 110 1.76 12.72 -4.53
C ILE A 110 2.88 11.96 -3.84
N TYR A 111 2.73 11.76 -2.54
CA TYR A 111 3.69 11.01 -1.73
C TYR A 111 3.30 9.54 -1.69
N LEU A 112 4.10 8.70 -2.32
CA LEU A 112 3.98 7.25 -2.33
C LEU A 112 4.88 6.63 -1.26
N ALA A 113 4.77 5.31 -1.05
CA ALA A 113 5.76 4.57 -0.28
C ALA A 113 7.15 4.72 -0.92
N PRO A 114 8.21 4.99 -0.13
CA PRO A 114 9.54 5.31 -0.69
C PRO A 114 10.32 4.08 -1.19
N SER A 115 9.78 2.89 -1.02
CA SER A 115 10.40 1.63 -1.47
C SER A 115 9.47 0.87 -2.42
N GLN A 116 10.05 0.28 -3.47
CA GLN A 116 9.34 -0.62 -4.39
C GLN A 116 8.66 -1.79 -3.67
N PHE A 117 9.18 -2.19 -2.52
CA PHE A 117 8.72 -3.34 -1.75
C PHE A 117 7.74 -2.99 -0.64
N GLU A 118 7.29 -1.75 -0.60
CA GLU A 118 6.25 -1.29 0.31
C GLU A 118 4.92 -1.16 -0.41
N ALA A 119 3.86 -1.60 0.25
CA ALA A 119 2.52 -1.46 -0.28
C ALA A 119 1.96 -0.04 -0.06
N MET A 120 1.14 0.40 -1.00
CA MET A 120 0.34 1.61 -0.89
C MET A 120 -0.97 1.30 -0.19
N PHE A 121 -1.42 2.20 0.67
CA PHE A 121 -2.68 2.07 1.41
C PHE A 121 -3.64 3.20 1.03
N LEU A 122 -4.84 2.83 0.63
CA LEU A 122 -5.94 3.78 0.54
C LEU A 122 -6.65 3.86 1.89
N SER A 123 -7.18 5.03 2.21
CA SER A 123 -7.98 5.26 3.41
C SER A 123 -9.33 5.86 3.06
N VAL A 124 -10.24 5.93 4.04
CA VAL A 124 -11.55 6.58 3.87
C VAL A 124 -11.40 8.07 3.55
N ALA A 125 -10.30 8.70 3.95
CA ALA A 125 -10.02 10.11 3.69
C ALA A 125 -9.62 10.40 2.22
N HIS A 126 -9.17 9.39 1.46
CA HIS A 126 -8.89 9.57 0.04
C HIS A 126 -10.19 9.68 -0.74
N THR A 127 -10.48 10.88 -1.25
CA THR A 127 -11.65 11.12 -2.08
C THR A 127 -11.47 10.55 -3.49
N GLN A 128 -12.58 10.36 -4.21
CA GLN A 128 -12.55 9.94 -5.62
C GLN A 128 -11.74 10.92 -6.48
N GLU A 129 -11.85 12.22 -6.21
CA GLU A 129 -11.10 13.27 -6.92
C GLU A 129 -9.59 13.14 -6.70
N MET A 130 -9.15 12.88 -5.46
CA MET A 130 -7.72 12.64 -5.15
C MET A 130 -7.17 11.45 -5.91
N LEU A 131 -7.93 10.34 -5.95
CA LEU A 131 -7.51 9.14 -6.67
C LEU A 131 -7.49 9.37 -8.19
N GLN A 132 -8.49 10.08 -8.73
CA GLN A 132 -8.53 10.45 -10.14
C GLN A 132 -7.32 11.31 -10.52
N LYS A 133 -7.00 12.32 -9.71
CA LYS A 133 -5.81 13.15 -9.89
C LYS A 133 -4.52 12.32 -9.84
N THR A 134 -4.46 11.33 -8.96
CA THR A 134 -3.30 10.42 -8.90
C THR A 134 -3.17 9.62 -10.19
N LEU A 135 -4.26 9.07 -10.73
CA LEU A 135 -4.27 8.37 -12.01
C LEU A 135 -3.82 9.26 -13.18
N GLU A 136 -4.24 10.52 -13.21
CA GLU A 136 -3.79 11.49 -14.21
C GLU A 136 -2.27 11.70 -14.16
N ARG A 137 -1.68 11.74 -12.96
CA ARG A 137 -0.22 11.86 -12.80
C ARG A 137 0.51 10.60 -13.23
N ILE A 138 -0.03 9.42 -12.88
CA ILE A 138 0.50 8.14 -13.38
C ILE A 138 0.45 8.13 -14.93
N THR A 139 -0.69 8.51 -15.50
CA THR A 139 -0.84 8.61 -16.95
C THR A 139 0.20 9.54 -17.57
N THR A 140 0.40 10.71 -16.97
CA THR A 140 1.42 11.68 -17.43
C THR A 140 2.84 11.12 -17.35
N PHE A 141 3.16 10.36 -16.30
CA PHE A 141 4.44 9.67 -16.19
C PHE A 141 4.61 8.65 -17.32
N LEU A 142 3.61 7.82 -17.53
CA LEU A 142 3.63 6.78 -18.57
C LEU A 142 3.72 7.35 -20.01
N GLN A 143 3.35 8.62 -20.23
CA GLN A 143 3.48 9.30 -21.52
C GLN A 143 4.90 9.77 -21.81
N LYS A 144 5.74 9.89 -20.79
CA LYS A 144 7.10 10.43 -20.90
C LYS A 144 8.17 9.35 -21.09
N ILE A 145 7.77 8.07 -21.14
CA ILE A 145 8.67 6.92 -21.15
C ILE A 145 8.44 5.98 -22.33
#